data_d94d07caef4d30668a62e437f13844b3
#
_entry.id   d94d07caef4d30668a62e437f13844b3
#
_cell.length_a   1.000
_cell.length_b   1.000
_cell.length_c   1.000
_cell.angle_alpha   90.00
_cell.angle_beta   90.00
_cell.angle_gamma   90.00
#
_symmetry.space_group_name_H-M   'P 1'
#
loop_
_entity.id
_entity.type
_entity.pdbx_description
1 polymer ?
#
loop_
_entity_poly.entity_id
_entity_poly.type
_entity_poly.pdbx_seq_one_letter_code
_entity_poly.pdbx_strand_id
1 'polypeptide(L)'
;FNNILQHQDDCVNKTIAIIVYPMNALINSQSEELERYRKQYEDVTGKKCPFTFGKYTGQEDDDQRAKMQQTPPNIILTNYMMLELLMTRADKGEEQLRRCFLKNLHFLVFDELHTYRGMQGSDVSFLIRRIKSLANGRVLCFGTSATMVADENITYEQRREKVVEVASCIFGSHFEKEQVIDETLSTGLNDEEPSEEELRQVIGLPVPNSAELDTVKKYPTAIWLERNIALKWDKKAKKYFRGNPMSIESIAQKLAGYT
;
A
#
# COMPACT_ATOMS: atom_id res chain seq x y z
N PHE A 1 7.00 5.89 9.66
CA PHE A 1 8.41 6.20 9.94
C PHE A 1 8.61 7.66 10.34
N ASN A 2 8.24 8.63 9.51
CA ASN A 2 8.46 10.06 9.78
C ASN A 2 7.96 10.51 11.16
N ASN A 3 6.83 10.01 11.63
CA ASN A 3 6.33 10.32 12.96
C ASN A 3 7.31 9.87 14.06
N ILE A 4 7.87 8.66 13.95
CA ILE A 4 8.85 8.15 14.90
C ILE A 4 10.16 8.94 14.79
N LEU A 5 10.60 9.28 13.57
CA LEU A 5 11.80 10.08 13.34
C LEU A 5 11.71 11.49 13.94
N GLN A 6 10.52 12.09 13.89
CA GLN A 6 10.28 13.43 14.46
C GLN A 6 10.11 13.45 15.97
N HIS A 7 9.71 12.32 16.59
CA HIS A 7 9.39 12.21 18.01
C HIS A 7 10.18 11.07 18.67
N GLN A 8 11.49 10.97 18.37
CA GLN A 8 12.33 9.83 18.76
C GLN A 8 12.31 9.57 20.27
N ASP A 9 12.48 10.62 21.07
CA ASP A 9 12.54 10.50 22.55
C ASP A 9 11.22 10.02 23.14
N ASP A 10 10.10 10.42 22.54
CA ASP A 10 8.76 10.04 22.96
C ASP A 10 8.38 8.61 22.55
N CYS A 11 9.07 8.05 21.56
CA CYS A 11 8.77 6.72 20.99
C CYS A 11 9.60 5.57 21.58
N VAL A 12 10.57 5.85 22.43
CA VAL A 12 11.44 4.83 23.03
C VAL A 12 10.62 3.81 23.81
N ASN A 13 10.80 2.52 23.47
CA ASN A 13 10.10 1.38 24.07
C ASN A 13 8.57 1.49 24.09
N LYS A 14 8.01 2.09 23.05
CA LYS A 14 6.56 2.23 22.88
C LYS A 14 6.14 1.70 21.50
N THR A 15 5.09 0.92 21.46
CA THR A 15 4.46 0.52 20.19
C THR A 15 3.59 1.68 19.68
N ILE A 16 3.94 2.19 18.52
CA ILE A 16 3.29 3.32 17.86
C ILE A 16 2.40 2.85 16.71
N ALA A 17 2.79 1.75 16.05
CA ALA A 17 2.07 1.22 14.90
C ALA A 17 1.91 -0.29 14.97
N ILE A 18 0.73 -0.77 14.55
CA ILE A 18 0.48 -2.19 14.26
C ILE A 18 0.08 -2.28 12.79
N ILE A 19 0.77 -3.16 12.05
CA ILE A 19 0.51 -3.45 10.65
C ILE A 19 0.02 -4.89 10.54
N VAL A 20 -1.18 -5.05 10.01
CA VAL A 20 -1.87 -6.33 9.90
C VAL A 20 -1.84 -6.80 8.46
N TYR A 21 -1.25 -7.95 8.21
CA TYR A 21 -1.15 -8.58 6.90
C TYR A 21 -2.09 -9.79 6.80
N PRO A 22 -2.58 -10.14 5.61
CA PRO A 22 -3.46 -11.29 5.47
C PRO A 22 -2.77 -12.63 5.70
N MET A 23 -1.45 -12.72 5.53
CA MET A 23 -0.69 -13.96 5.69
C MET A 23 0.75 -13.74 6.17
N ASN A 24 1.31 -14.75 6.86
CA ASN A 24 2.66 -14.68 7.42
C ASN A 24 3.78 -14.54 6.37
N ALA A 25 3.59 -15.02 5.15
CA ALA A 25 4.56 -14.85 4.07
C ALA A 25 4.83 -13.37 3.77
N LEU A 26 3.77 -12.54 3.76
CA LEU A 26 3.89 -11.09 3.59
C LEU A 26 4.59 -10.44 4.79
N ILE A 27 4.31 -10.89 6.01
CA ILE A 27 5.00 -10.40 7.21
C ILE A 27 6.51 -10.61 7.10
N ASN A 28 6.94 -11.78 6.65
CA ASN A 28 8.36 -12.09 6.49
C ASN A 28 9.01 -11.20 5.44
N SER A 29 8.41 -11.09 4.26
CA SER A 29 8.90 -10.22 3.17
C SER A 29 8.98 -8.75 3.61
N GLN A 30 7.96 -8.24 4.29
CA GLN A 30 7.94 -6.86 4.78
C GLN A 30 8.94 -6.64 5.92
N SER A 31 9.16 -7.64 6.77
CA SER A 31 10.20 -7.58 7.80
C SER A 31 11.60 -7.46 7.20
N GLU A 32 11.88 -8.19 6.11
CA GLU A 32 13.15 -8.08 5.37
C GLU A 32 13.31 -6.71 4.71
N GLU A 33 12.21 -6.16 4.18
CA GLU A 33 12.21 -4.81 3.60
C GLU A 33 12.47 -3.73 4.64
N LEU A 34 11.86 -3.82 5.82
CA LEU A 34 12.13 -2.91 6.93
C LEU A 34 13.57 -2.98 7.40
N GLU A 35 14.16 -4.19 7.42
CA GLU A 35 15.57 -4.37 7.75
C GLU A 35 16.48 -3.72 6.70
N ARG A 36 16.09 -3.77 5.43
CA ARG A 36 16.79 -3.11 4.33
C ARG A 36 16.76 -1.59 4.48
N TYR A 37 15.58 -1.02 4.79
CA TYR A 37 15.45 0.42 5.09
C TYR A 37 16.27 0.85 6.30
N ARG A 38 16.29 0.02 7.36
CA ARG A 38 17.10 0.29 8.55
C ARG A 38 18.58 0.40 8.20
N LYS A 39 19.12 -0.58 7.47
CA LYS A 39 20.51 -0.58 7.01
C LYS A 39 20.82 0.61 6.13
N GLN A 40 19.97 0.90 5.15
CA GLN A 40 20.15 2.04 4.27
C GLN A 40 20.19 3.37 5.05
N TYR A 41 19.31 3.52 6.04
CA TYR A 41 19.33 4.70 6.91
C TYR A 41 20.66 4.81 7.69
N GLU A 42 21.13 3.72 8.27
CA GLU A 42 22.38 3.66 9.03
C GLU A 42 23.60 3.93 8.13
N ASP A 43 23.63 3.38 6.93
CA ASP A 43 24.69 3.60 5.95
C ASP A 43 24.77 5.06 5.46
N VAL A 44 23.62 5.68 5.19
CA VAL A 44 23.55 7.06 4.68
C VAL A 44 23.83 8.10 5.77
N THR A 45 23.32 7.85 7.00
CA THR A 45 23.38 8.86 8.08
C THR A 45 24.54 8.66 9.03
N GLY A 46 25.17 7.48 9.06
CA GLY A 46 26.16 7.07 10.06
C GLY A 46 25.56 6.96 11.49
N LYS A 47 24.24 7.00 11.64
CA LYS A 47 23.55 6.94 12.92
C LYS A 47 22.70 5.69 13.02
N LYS A 48 22.56 5.15 14.23
CA LYS A 48 21.65 4.03 14.48
C LYS A 48 20.22 4.44 14.15
N CYS A 49 19.49 3.55 13.47
CA CYS A 49 18.10 3.78 13.12
C CYS A 49 17.24 3.93 14.40
N PRO A 50 16.47 5.01 14.55
CA PRO A 50 15.75 5.32 15.78
C PRO A 50 14.46 4.52 15.97
N PHE A 51 14.02 3.73 14.99
CA PHE A 51 12.84 2.88 15.15
C PHE A 51 13.20 1.40 15.24
N THR A 52 12.37 0.69 15.95
CA THR A 52 12.44 -0.76 16.11
C THR A 52 11.17 -1.41 15.58
N PHE A 53 11.28 -2.64 15.08
CA PHE A 53 10.12 -3.41 14.65
C PHE A 53 10.24 -4.86 15.12
N GLY A 54 9.09 -5.53 15.22
CA GLY A 54 9.02 -6.92 15.62
C GLY A 54 7.84 -7.64 15.00
N LYS A 55 7.95 -8.95 14.86
CA LYS A 55 6.87 -9.83 14.38
C LYS A 55 6.10 -10.38 15.58
N TYR A 56 4.76 -10.44 15.45
CA TYR A 56 3.88 -11.14 16.37
C TYR A 56 2.96 -12.05 15.55
N THR A 57 3.45 -13.26 15.27
CA THR A 57 2.84 -14.21 14.31
C THR A 57 2.41 -15.53 14.93
N GLY A 58 2.71 -15.74 16.23
CA GLY A 58 2.51 -16.99 16.93
C GLY A 58 3.66 -17.99 16.78
N GLN A 59 4.71 -17.62 16.06
CA GLN A 59 5.93 -18.42 15.90
C GLN A 59 7.02 -17.99 16.89
N GLU A 60 6.78 -16.92 17.64
CA GLU A 60 7.69 -16.37 18.63
C GLU A 60 7.72 -17.27 19.87
N ASP A 61 8.92 -17.56 20.34
CA ASP A 61 9.15 -18.27 21.60
C ASP A 61 8.89 -17.38 22.83
N ASP A 62 8.95 -17.98 24.02
CA ASP A 62 8.66 -17.27 25.27
C ASP A 62 9.68 -16.17 25.56
N ASP A 63 10.94 -16.35 25.20
CA ASP A 63 12.00 -15.34 25.38
C ASP A 63 11.76 -14.12 24.46
N GLN A 64 11.36 -14.34 23.22
CA GLN A 64 11.00 -13.28 22.27
C GLN A 64 9.78 -12.49 22.76
N ARG A 65 8.76 -13.18 23.29
CA ARG A 65 7.58 -12.55 23.88
C ARG A 65 7.92 -11.74 25.14
N ALA A 66 8.72 -12.29 26.03
CA ALA A 66 9.21 -11.60 27.21
C ALA A 66 10.00 -10.33 26.86
N LYS A 67 10.84 -10.40 25.83
CA LYS A 67 11.57 -9.25 25.30
C LYS A 67 10.64 -8.16 24.77
N MET A 68 9.58 -8.53 24.04
CA MET A 68 8.57 -7.57 23.56
C MET A 68 7.79 -6.91 24.70
N GLN A 69 7.59 -7.60 25.83
CA GLN A 69 6.97 -7.02 27.02
C GLN A 69 7.88 -6.00 27.71
N GLN A 70 9.19 -6.27 27.77
CA GLN A 70 10.17 -5.39 28.43
C GLN A 70 10.55 -4.20 27.55
N THR A 71 10.74 -4.45 26.27
CA THR A 71 11.14 -3.47 25.27
C THR A 71 10.24 -3.54 24.05
N PRO A 72 8.99 -3.00 24.13
CA PRO A 72 8.05 -3.05 23.01
C PRO A 72 8.62 -2.38 21.77
N PRO A 73 8.61 -3.05 20.61
CA PRO A 73 9.05 -2.44 19.38
C PRO A 73 8.07 -1.35 18.93
N ASN A 74 8.57 -0.35 18.20
CA ASN A 74 7.75 0.76 17.72
C ASN A 74 6.70 0.31 16.70
N ILE A 75 7.04 -0.71 15.91
CA ILE A 75 6.19 -1.24 14.84
C ILE A 75 6.02 -2.74 15.05
N ILE A 76 4.77 -3.19 15.14
CA ILE A 76 4.40 -4.62 15.20
C ILE A 76 3.88 -5.04 13.83
N LEU A 77 4.45 -6.11 13.29
CA LEU A 77 3.96 -6.81 12.12
C LEU A 77 3.22 -8.06 12.56
N THR A 78 1.95 -8.20 12.20
CA THR A 78 1.10 -9.30 12.66
C THR A 78 0.09 -9.70 11.60
N ASN A 79 -0.65 -10.77 11.85
CA ASN A 79 -1.83 -11.13 11.07
C ASN A 79 -3.12 -10.96 11.90
N TYR A 80 -4.25 -10.97 11.21
CA TYR A 80 -5.57 -10.82 11.81
C TYR A 80 -5.81 -11.83 12.96
N MET A 81 -5.50 -13.11 12.72
CA MET A 81 -5.77 -14.16 13.72
C MET A 81 -4.97 -13.96 15.00
N MET A 82 -3.71 -13.59 14.88
CA MET A 82 -2.85 -13.34 16.05
C MET A 82 -3.30 -12.11 16.82
N LEU A 83 -3.74 -11.07 16.12
CA LEU A 83 -4.27 -9.87 16.75
C LEU A 83 -5.60 -10.17 17.48
N GLU A 84 -6.48 -10.98 16.88
CA GLU A 84 -7.71 -11.46 17.52
C GLU A 84 -7.41 -12.30 18.78
N LEU A 85 -6.45 -13.23 18.70
CA LEU A 85 -6.02 -14.02 19.85
C LEU A 85 -5.45 -13.15 20.97
N LEU A 86 -4.62 -12.15 20.64
CA LEU A 86 -4.10 -11.18 21.62
C LEU A 86 -5.23 -10.46 22.34
N MET A 87 -6.31 -10.13 21.62
CA MET A 87 -7.45 -9.40 22.17
C MET A 87 -8.39 -10.27 23.03
N THR A 88 -8.42 -11.59 22.82
CA THR A 88 -9.37 -12.50 23.44
C THR A 88 -8.77 -13.37 24.55
N ARG A 89 -7.47 -13.67 24.50
CA ARG A 89 -6.81 -14.46 25.52
C ARG A 89 -6.75 -13.73 26.86
N ALA A 90 -7.03 -14.48 27.93
CA ALA A 90 -7.12 -13.96 29.31
C ALA A 90 -5.89 -14.33 30.18
N ASP A 91 -4.86 -14.96 29.61
CA ASP A 91 -3.65 -15.23 30.37
C ASP A 91 -2.85 -13.95 30.64
N LYS A 92 -2.12 -13.95 31.77
CA LYS A 92 -1.40 -12.74 32.25
C LYS A 92 -0.34 -12.24 31.28
N GLY A 93 0.32 -13.14 30.54
CA GLY A 93 1.34 -12.79 29.56
C GLY A 93 0.78 -12.04 28.37
N GLU A 94 -0.31 -12.54 27.79
CA GLU A 94 -1.01 -11.91 26.67
C GLU A 94 -1.70 -10.60 27.09
N GLU A 95 -2.23 -10.52 28.31
CA GLU A 95 -2.77 -9.27 28.85
C GLU A 95 -1.69 -8.18 28.94
N GLN A 96 -0.51 -8.52 29.39
CA GLN A 96 0.61 -7.59 29.47
C GLN A 96 1.07 -7.15 28.08
N LEU A 97 1.22 -8.06 27.10
CA LEU A 97 1.53 -7.74 25.72
C LEU A 97 0.48 -6.80 25.11
N ARG A 98 -0.79 -7.13 25.29
CA ARG A 98 -1.90 -6.28 24.82
C ARG A 98 -1.80 -4.88 25.37
N ARG A 99 -1.57 -4.72 26.66
CA ARG A 99 -1.37 -3.39 27.29
C ARG A 99 -0.17 -2.66 26.68
N CYS A 100 0.97 -3.33 26.50
CA CYS A 100 2.17 -2.74 25.92
C CYS A 100 1.93 -2.27 24.48
N PHE A 101 1.25 -3.08 23.67
CA PHE A 101 1.02 -2.76 22.25
C PHE A 101 -0.04 -1.67 22.04
N LEU A 102 -1.06 -1.59 22.90
CA LEU A 102 -2.17 -0.66 22.69
C LEU A 102 -2.02 0.67 23.42
N LYS A 103 -1.23 0.72 24.51
CA LYS A 103 -1.13 1.94 25.36
C LYS A 103 -0.76 3.20 24.60
N ASN A 104 0.18 3.10 23.64
CA ASN A 104 0.69 4.23 22.88
C ASN A 104 0.41 4.07 21.37
N LEU A 105 -0.56 3.25 21.00
CA LEU A 105 -0.91 2.99 19.60
C LEU A 105 -1.48 4.24 18.96
N HIS A 106 -0.84 4.70 17.87
CA HIS A 106 -1.30 5.81 17.05
C HIS A 106 -1.75 5.37 15.67
N PHE A 107 -1.14 4.33 15.12
CA PHE A 107 -1.39 3.89 13.75
C PHE A 107 -1.80 2.42 13.72
N LEU A 108 -2.93 2.14 13.07
CA LEU A 108 -3.41 0.79 12.79
C LEU A 108 -3.57 0.65 11.28
N VAL A 109 -2.77 -0.23 10.69
CA VAL A 109 -2.70 -0.42 9.24
C VAL A 109 -3.19 -1.83 8.90
N PHE A 110 -4.12 -1.94 7.97
CA PHE A 110 -4.56 -3.21 7.40
C PHE A 110 -4.15 -3.29 5.94
N ASP A 111 -3.27 -4.24 5.64
CA ASP A 111 -2.85 -4.50 4.27
C ASP A 111 -3.86 -5.40 3.56
N GLU A 112 -3.98 -5.22 2.24
CA GLU A 112 -4.91 -5.94 1.38
C GLU A 112 -6.36 -5.94 1.92
N LEU A 113 -6.87 -4.76 2.24
CA LEU A 113 -8.19 -4.56 2.87
C LEU A 113 -9.34 -5.27 2.11
N HIS A 114 -9.20 -5.47 0.81
CA HIS A 114 -10.16 -6.16 -0.03
C HIS A 114 -10.31 -7.66 0.30
N THR A 115 -9.37 -8.25 1.03
CA THR A 115 -9.44 -9.66 1.46
C THR A 115 -10.44 -9.85 2.60
N TYR A 116 -10.70 -8.81 3.38
CA TYR A 116 -11.63 -8.84 4.52
C TYR A 116 -13.06 -8.53 4.07
N ARG A 117 -13.76 -9.54 3.52
CA ARG A 117 -15.15 -9.42 3.04
C ARG A 117 -16.08 -10.38 3.78
N GLY A 118 -17.39 -10.12 3.70
CA GLY A 118 -18.42 -10.95 4.32
C GLY A 118 -18.25 -11.06 5.84
N MET A 119 -18.36 -12.27 6.38
CA MET A 119 -18.23 -12.52 7.83
C MET A 119 -16.87 -12.08 8.37
N GLN A 120 -15.78 -12.38 7.69
CA GLN A 120 -14.45 -11.97 8.10
C GLN A 120 -14.28 -10.45 8.14
N GLY A 121 -14.93 -9.71 7.23
CA GLY A 121 -14.94 -8.24 7.25
C GLY A 121 -15.65 -7.70 8.50
N SER A 122 -16.74 -8.36 8.93
CA SER A 122 -17.44 -8.01 10.17
C SER A 122 -16.57 -8.27 11.40
N ASP A 123 -15.89 -9.42 11.47
CA ASP A 123 -15.00 -9.78 12.57
C ASP A 123 -13.85 -8.79 12.69
N VAL A 124 -13.20 -8.45 11.57
CA VAL A 124 -12.15 -7.41 11.53
C VAL A 124 -12.68 -6.06 11.99
N SER A 125 -13.88 -5.70 11.59
CA SER A 125 -14.52 -4.46 12.02
C SER A 125 -14.75 -4.41 13.53
N PHE A 126 -15.17 -5.51 14.15
CA PHE A 126 -15.30 -5.62 15.61
C PHE A 126 -13.95 -5.61 16.32
N LEU A 127 -12.95 -6.30 15.76
CA LEU A 127 -11.57 -6.29 16.27
C LEU A 127 -11.03 -4.86 16.32
N ILE A 128 -11.16 -4.10 15.23
CA ILE A 128 -10.70 -2.72 15.15
C ILE A 128 -11.38 -1.85 16.23
N ARG A 129 -12.71 -1.99 16.42
CA ARG A 129 -13.42 -1.25 17.45
C ARG A 129 -12.95 -1.58 18.86
N ARG A 130 -12.66 -2.86 19.16
CA ARG A 130 -12.06 -3.29 20.42
C ARG A 130 -10.67 -2.67 20.63
N ILE A 131 -9.83 -2.70 19.62
CA ILE A 131 -8.49 -2.08 19.68
C ILE A 131 -8.63 -0.59 19.99
N LYS A 132 -9.46 0.13 19.25
CA LYS A 132 -9.70 1.57 19.44
C LYS A 132 -10.25 1.90 20.84
N SER A 133 -11.07 1.04 21.41
CA SER A 133 -11.64 1.24 22.77
C SER A 133 -10.61 1.01 23.88
N LEU A 134 -9.56 0.24 23.63
CA LEU A 134 -8.51 -0.07 24.60
C LEU A 134 -7.26 0.81 24.45
N ALA A 135 -7.11 1.48 23.34
CA ALA A 135 -6.03 2.45 23.13
C ALA A 135 -6.27 3.73 23.94
N ASN A 136 -5.19 4.30 24.49
CA ASN A 136 -5.30 5.49 25.35
C ASN A 136 -5.49 6.81 24.57
N GLY A 137 -5.52 6.77 23.26
CA GLY A 137 -5.63 7.96 22.42
C GLY A 137 -6.36 7.68 21.11
N ARG A 138 -6.36 8.68 20.24
CA ARG A 138 -6.93 8.55 18.88
C ARG A 138 -6.03 7.64 18.04
N VAL A 139 -6.58 6.53 17.55
CA VAL A 139 -5.92 5.63 16.59
C VAL A 139 -6.30 6.03 15.17
N LEU A 140 -5.30 6.35 14.37
CA LEU A 140 -5.46 6.60 12.93
C LEU A 140 -5.41 5.27 12.19
N CYS A 141 -6.44 5.01 11.39
CA CYS A 141 -6.56 3.77 10.63
C CYS A 141 -6.20 3.99 9.17
N PHE A 142 -5.46 3.04 8.60
CA PHE A 142 -5.05 3.02 7.20
C PHE A 142 -5.38 1.65 6.59
N GLY A 143 -5.81 1.65 5.35
CA GLY A 143 -6.01 0.43 4.58
C GLY A 143 -5.30 0.53 3.24
N THR A 144 -4.61 -0.52 2.82
CA THR A 144 -4.11 -0.65 1.46
C THR A 144 -4.98 -1.65 0.71
N SER A 145 -5.09 -1.49 -0.60
CA SER A 145 -5.84 -2.44 -1.43
C SER A 145 -5.47 -2.29 -2.89
N ALA A 146 -5.21 -3.40 -3.57
CA ALA A 146 -5.00 -3.40 -5.02
C ALA A 146 -6.31 -3.13 -5.77
N THR A 147 -7.44 -3.71 -5.30
CA THR A 147 -8.75 -3.63 -5.98
C THR A 147 -9.90 -3.63 -4.97
N MET A 148 -10.29 -2.46 -4.46
CA MET A 148 -11.50 -2.39 -3.60
C MET A 148 -12.80 -2.50 -4.39
N VAL A 149 -12.82 -2.04 -5.64
CA VAL A 149 -14.01 -2.01 -6.49
C VAL A 149 -13.66 -2.50 -7.90
N ALA A 150 -14.15 -3.67 -8.25
CA ALA A 150 -13.90 -4.34 -9.54
C ALA A 150 -14.93 -4.00 -10.62
N ASP A 151 -15.84 -3.06 -10.39
CA ASP A 151 -16.90 -2.71 -11.33
C ASP A 151 -16.37 -1.74 -12.40
N GLU A 152 -16.29 -2.22 -13.65
CA GLU A 152 -15.78 -1.46 -14.79
C GLU A 152 -16.76 -0.39 -15.29
N ASN A 153 -18.04 -0.45 -14.88
CA ASN A 153 -19.09 0.43 -15.38
C ASN A 153 -19.30 1.69 -14.53
N ILE A 154 -18.53 1.87 -13.45
CA ILE A 154 -18.68 3.03 -12.57
C ILE A 154 -17.64 4.11 -12.88
N THR A 155 -18.04 5.36 -12.66
CA THR A 155 -17.13 6.50 -12.80
C THR A 155 -16.04 6.49 -11.72
N TYR A 156 -14.96 7.21 -11.95
CA TYR A 156 -13.90 7.42 -10.98
C TYR A 156 -14.43 7.93 -9.63
N GLU A 157 -15.31 8.91 -9.64
CA GLU A 157 -15.92 9.47 -8.43
C GLU A 157 -16.76 8.43 -7.67
N GLN A 158 -17.57 7.65 -8.36
CA GLN A 158 -18.35 6.57 -7.76
C GLN A 158 -17.47 5.48 -7.15
N ARG A 159 -16.31 5.21 -7.77
CA ARG A 159 -15.33 4.27 -7.22
C ARG A 159 -14.77 4.76 -5.90
N ARG A 160 -14.38 6.03 -5.81
CA ARG A 160 -13.90 6.64 -4.57
C ARG A 160 -14.96 6.63 -3.48
N GLU A 161 -16.21 6.93 -3.82
CA GLU A 161 -17.35 6.86 -2.88
C GLU A 161 -17.50 5.47 -2.28
N LYS A 162 -17.48 4.42 -3.11
CA LYS A 162 -17.53 3.03 -2.63
C LYS A 162 -16.35 2.67 -1.74
N VAL A 163 -15.14 3.12 -2.06
CA VAL A 163 -13.95 2.91 -1.21
C VAL A 163 -14.14 3.58 0.15
N VAL A 164 -14.60 4.83 0.17
CA VAL A 164 -14.89 5.57 1.40
C VAL A 164 -15.95 4.85 2.25
N GLU A 165 -17.04 4.38 1.64
CA GLU A 165 -18.09 3.64 2.32
C GLU A 165 -17.56 2.37 3.00
N VAL A 166 -16.82 1.54 2.24
CA VAL A 166 -16.24 0.29 2.75
C VAL A 166 -15.22 0.57 3.85
N ALA A 167 -14.31 1.52 3.65
CA ALA A 167 -13.32 1.90 4.66
C ALA A 167 -13.99 2.42 5.93
N SER A 168 -14.99 3.28 5.80
CA SER A 168 -15.75 3.83 6.94
C SER A 168 -16.46 2.73 7.74
N CYS A 169 -17.03 1.76 7.04
CA CYS A 169 -17.69 0.61 7.65
C CYS A 169 -16.68 -0.27 8.42
N ILE A 170 -15.58 -0.66 7.78
CA ILE A 170 -14.57 -1.55 8.38
C ILE A 170 -13.89 -0.87 9.57
N PHE A 171 -13.40 0.34 9.40
CA PHE A 171 -12.66 1.05 10.45
C PHE A 171 -13.54 1.68 11.53
N GLY A 172 -14.85 1.76 11.32
CA GLY A 172 -15.75 2.45 12.25
C GLY A 172 -15.34 3.91 12.48
N SER A 173 -14.96 4.58 11.41
CA SER A 173 -14.53 5.99 11.37
C SER A 173 -15.05 6.61 10.09
N HIS A 174 -15.34 7.90 10.12
CA HIS A 174 -15.70 8.62 8.91
C HIS A 174 -14.46 8.87 8.07
N PHE A 175 -14.56 8.57 6.78
CA PHE A 175 -13.56 8.89 5.76
C PHE A 175 -14.16 9.79 4.70
N GLU A 176 -13.35 10.65 4.12
CA GLU A 176 -13.70 11.53 3.01
C GLU A 176 -12.99 11.08 1.73
N LYS A 177 -13.50 11.52 0.57
CA LYS A 177 -12.91 11.14 -0.72
C LYS A 177 -11.47 11.57 -0.88
N GLU A 178 -11.10 12.70 -0.29
CA GLU A 178 -9.76 13.29 -0.31
C GLU A 178 -8.74 12.42 0.43
N GLN A 179 -9.21 11.53 1.31
CA GLN A 179 -8.37 10.57 2.05
C GLN A 179 -8.13 9.27 1.28
N VAL A 180 -8.81 9.08 0.13
CA VAL A 180 -8.54 7.98 -0.78
C VAL A 180 -7.35 8.36 -1.67
N ILE A 181 -6.22 7.70 -1.43
CA ILE A 181 -5.00 7.88 -2.22
C ILE A 181 -4.96 6.77 -3.25
N ASP A 182 -4.96 7.12 -4.51
CA ASP A 182 -4.85 6.21 -5.64
C ASP A 182 -3.60 6.51 -6.47
N GLU A 183 -3.36 5.69 -7.49
CA GLU A 183 -2.19 5.87 -8.35
C GLU A 183 -2.26 7.22 -9.09
N THR A 184 -1.11 7.89 -9.17
CA THR A 184 -0.92 9.05 -10.03
C THR A 184 -0.05 8.63 -11.20
N LEU A 185 -0.65 8.58 -12.39
CA LEU A 185 0.06 8.24 -13.61
C LEU A 185 0.53 9.53 -14.29
N SER A 186 1.76 9.49 -14.78
CA SER A 186 2.35 10.52 -15.63
C SER A 186 2.88 9.89 -16.90
N THR A 187 3.02 10.68 -17.95
CA THR A 187 3.74 10.27 -19.15
C THR A 187 5.21 10.00 -18.80
N GLY A 188 5.74 8.89 -19.25
CA GLY A 188 7.16 8.53 -19.12
C GLY A 188 7.99 8.88 -20.35
N LEU A 189 7.31 9.16 -21.47
CA LEU A 189 7.88 9.46 -22.77
C LEU A 189 7.73 10.94 -23.11
N ASN A 190 8.17 11.38 -24.29
CA ASN A 190 8.08 12.77 -24.72
C ASN A 190 6.63 13.27 -24.72
N ASP A 191 6.46 14.55 -24.37
CA ASP A 191 5.14 15.17 -24.25
C ASP A 191 4.46 15.48 -25.60
N GLU A 192 5.21 15.51 -26.69
CA GLU A 192 4.67 15.76 -28.02
C GLU A 192 4.14 14.45 -28.64
N GLU A 193 2.89 14.45 -29.05
CA GLU A 193 2.29 13.33 -29.77
C GLU A 193 2.88 13.27 -31.18
N PRO A 194 3.33 12.07 -31.65
CA PRO A 194 3.93 11.97 -32.98
C PRO A 194 2.89 12.23 -34.06
N SER A 195 3.31 12.93 -35.13
CA SER A 195 2.50 13.12 -36.31
C SER A 195 2.25 11.80 -37.05
N GLU A 196 1.21 11.73 -37.86
CA GLU A 196 0.94 10.56 -38.70
C GLU A 196 2.12 10.23 -39.64
N GLU A 197 2.82 11.25 -40.13
CA GLU A 197 3.96 11.10 -41.02
C GLU A 197 5.16 10.48 -40.31
N GLU A 198 5.46 10.88 -39.06
CA GLU A 198 6.50 10.27 -38.23
C GLU A 198 6.15 8.82 -37.89
N LEU A 199 4.88 8.51 -37.64
CA LEU A 199 4.45 7.12 -37.41
C LEU A 199 4.63 6.26 -38.66
N ARG A 200 4.21 6.74 -39.83
CA ARG A 200 4.40 6.03 -41.12
C ARG A 200 5.85 5.69 -41.40
N GLN A 201 6.77 6.59 -41.08
CA GLN A 201 8.21 6.36 -41.30
C GLN A 201 8.81 5.25 -40.44
N VAL A 202 8.25 4.98 -39.27
CA VAL A 202 8.81 4.02 -38.31
C VAL A 202 8.02 2.72 -38.20
N ILE A 203 6.76 2.68 -38.64
CA ILE A 203 5.96 1.45 -38.65
C ILE A 203 6.62 0.44 -39.60
N GLY A 204 6.91 -0.75 -39.07
CA GLY A 204 7.59 -1.81 -39.82
C GLY A 204 9.12 -1.79 -39.73
N LEU A 205 9.72 -0.79 -39.12
CA LEU A 205 11.15 -0.80 -38.81
C LEU A 205 11.44 -1.59 -37.53
N PRO A 206 12.66 -2.15 -37.37
CA PRO A 206 13.07 -2.76 -36.11
C PRO A 206 12.95 -1.77 -34.95
N VAL A 207 12.40 -2.25 -33.84
CA VAL A 207 12.31 -1.45 -32.60
C VAL A 207 13.74 -1.15 -32.12
N PRO A 208 14.05 0.11 -31.70
CA PRO A 208 15.36 0.46 -31.17
C PRO A 208 15.73 -0.41 -29.96
N ASN A 209 17.02 -0.65 -29.76
CA ASN A 209 17.50 -1.41 -28.64
C ASN A 209 17.06 -0.71 -27.33
N SER A 210 16.31 -1.42 -26.49
CA SER A 210 15.75 -0.92 -25.23
C SER A 210 16.81 -0.51 -24.17
N ALA A 211 18.10 -0.80 -24.42
CA ALA A 211 19.18 -0.38 -23.54
C ALA A 211 19.41 1.15 -23.53
N GLU A 212 18.91 1.87 -24.53
CA GLU A 212 19.03 3.33 -24.63
C GLU A 212 17.69 4.01 -24.32
N LEU A 213 17.45 4.28 -23.04
CA LEU A 213 16.20 4.87 -22.57
C LEU A 213 15.83 6.17 -23.28
N ASP A 214 16.80 7.03 -23.58
CA ASP A 214 16.55 8.31 -24.25
C ASP A 214 16.10 8.14 -25.71
N THR A 215 16.53 7.08 -26.38
CA THR A 215 16.08 6.72 -27.72
C THR A 215 14.63 6.23 -27.67
N VAL A 216 14.30 5.37 -26.71
CA VAL A 216 12.94 4.86 -26.52
C VAL A 216 11.96 5.99 -26.18
N LYS A 217 12.37 6.94 -25.33
CA LYS A 217 11.56 8.09 -24.95
C LYS A 217 11.11 8.98 -26.12
N LYS A 218 11.87 9.00 -27.19
CA LYS A 218 11.63 9.81 -28.40
C LYS A 218 11.05 8.99 -29.56
N TYR A 219 10.90 7.66 -29.38
CA TYR A 219 10.48 6.78 -30.47
C TYR A 219 8.98 6.93 -30.74
N PRO A 220 8.57 7.33 -31.98
CA PRO A 220 7.19 7.68 -32.28
C PRO A 220 6.16 6.60 -31.92
N THR A 221 6.44 5.34 -32.24
CA THR A 221 5.53 4.22 -31.91
C THR A 221 5.40 4.02 -30.39
N ALA A 222 6.47 4.22 -29.62
CA ALA A 222 6.43 4.10 -28.15
C ALA A 222 5.52 5.21 -27.55
N ILE A 223 5.68 6.45 -27.99
CA ILE A 223 4.87 7.58 -27.54
C ILE A 223 3.39 7.35 -27.92
N TRP A 224 3.13 6.89 -29.14
CA TRP A 224 1.77 6.59 -29.59
C TRP A 224 1.13 5.47 -28.73
N LEU A 225 1.87 4.39 -28.42
CA LEU A 225 1.41 3.30 -27.56
C LEU A 225 1.08 3.80 -26.16
N GLU A 226 1.95 4.63 -25.58
CA GLU A 226 1.69 5.20 -24.25
C GLU A 226 0.39 6.01 -24.25
N ARG A 227 0.20 6.90 -25.22
CA ARG A 227 -0.93 7.85 -25.22
C ARG A 227 -2.26 7.28 -25.71
N ASN A 228 -2.22 6.30 -26.60
CA ASN A 228 -3.45 5.76 -27.22
C ASN A 228 -3.88 4.42 -26.65
N ILE A 229 -2.96 3.70 -25.99
CA ILE A 229 -3.24 2.37 -25.44
C ILE A 229 -3.03 2.32 -23.93
N ALA A 230 -1.83 2.71 -23.44
CA ALA A 230 -1.45 2.53 -22.04
C ALA A 230 -2.11 3.55 -21.12
N LEU A 231 -2.26 4.80 -21.57
CA LEU A 231 -2.81 5.91 -20.78
C LEU A 231 -4.05 6.48 -21.45
N LYS A 232 -5.01 6.91 -20.62
CA LYS A 232 -6.19 7.67 -21.05
C LYS A 232 -6.31 8.91 -20.19
N TRP A 233 -6.33 10.08 -20.82
CA TRP A 233 -6.56 11.34 -20.12
C TRP A 233 -8.04 11.53 -19.82
N ASP A 234 -8.40 11.67 -18.55
CA ASP A 234 -9.75 12.06 -18.14
C ASP A 234 -9.82 13.57 -17.92
N LYS A 235 -10.62 14.24 -18.74
CA LYS A 235 -10.79 15.71 -18.71
C LYS A 235 -11.47 16.19 -17.42
N LYS A 236 -12.34 15.36 -16.80
CA LYS A 236 -13.07 15.72 -15.57
C LYS A 236 -12.17 15.55 -14.35
N ALA A 237 -11.49 14.42 -14.25
CA ALA A 237 -10.55 14.13 -13.16
C ALA A 237 -9.21 14.85 -13.31
N LYS A 238 -8.91 15.41 -14.49
CA LYS A 238 -7.62 16.07 -14.82
C LYS A 238 -6.42 15.20 -14.50
N LYS A 239 -6.52 13.91 -14.83
CA LYS A 239 -5.43 12.94 -14.62
C LYS A 239 -5.45 11.82 -15.64
N TYR A 240 -4.33 11.10 -15.73
CA TYR A 240 -4.23 9.88 -16.52
C TYR A 240 -4.76 8.68 -15.77
N PHE A 241 -5.40 7.77 -16.50
CA PHE A 241 -5.80 6.44 -16.08
C PHE A 241 -5.15 5.40 -16.98
N ARG A 242 -5.02 4.18 -16.50
CA ARG A 242 -4.60 3.06 -17.34
C ARG A 242 -5.62 2.82 -18.44
N GLY A 243 -5.12 2.61 -19.65
CA GLY A 243 -5.94 2.16 -20.76
C GLY A 243 -6.45 0.73 -20.52
N ASN A 244 -7.47 0.34 -21.26
CA ASN A 244 -7.93 -1.04 -21.21
C ASN A 244 -6.92 -1.95 -21.91
N PRO A 245 -6.62 -3.15 -21.36
CA PRO A 245 -5.77 -4.12 -22.03
C PRO A 245 -6.27 -4.44 -23.43
N MET A 246 -5.37 -4.51 -24.40
CA MET A 246 -5.66 -4.87 -25.78
C MET A 246 -4.74 -5.98 -26.25
N SER A 247 -5.22 -6.84 -27.17
CA SER A 247 -4.35 -7.83 -27.81
C SER A 247 -3.34 -7.17 -28.75
N ILE A 248 -2.21 -7.82 -28.98
CA ILE A 248 -1.16 -7.34 -29.88
C ILE A 248 -1.74 -7.17 -31.30
N GLU A 249 -2.60 -8.08 -31.73
CA GLU A 249 -3.26 -8.04 -33.03
C GLU A 249 -4.14 -6.78 -33.17
N SER A 250 -4.90 -6.45 -32.14
CA SER A 250 -5.74 -5.25 -32.11
C SER A 250 -4.93 -3.96 -32.14
N ILE A 251 -3.78 -3.95 -31.46
CA ILE A 251 -2.83 -2.81 -31.47
C ILE A 251 -2.22 -2.68 -32.87
N ALA A 252 -1.77 -3.78 -33.48
CA ALA A 252 -1.23 -3.81 -34.82
C ALA A 252 -2.24 -3.32 -35.87
N GLN A 253 -3.51 -3.73 -35.77
CA GLN A 253 -4.57 -3.24 -36.65
C GLN A 253 -4.78 -1.73 -36.53
N LYS A 254 -4.72 -1.17 -35.34
CA LYS A 254 -4.82 0.29 -35.14
C LYS A 254 -3.64 1.03 -35.75
N LEU A 255 -2.43 0.51 -35.60
CA LEU A 255 -1.21 1.08 -36.19
C LEU A 255 -1.23 0.98 -37.73
N ALA A 256 -1.73 -0.14 -38.28
CA ALA A 256 -1.89 -0.31 -39.73
C ALA A 256 -2.84 0.74 -40.38
N GLY A 257 -3.70 1.36 -39.60
CA GLY A 257 -4.52 2.47 -40.07
C GLY A 257 -3.73 3.74 -40.44
N TYR A 258 -2.47 3.83 -40.04
CA TYR A 258 -1.55 4.92 -40.37
C TYR A 258 -0.66 4.59 -41.59
N THR A 259 -0.67 3.36 -42.09
CA THR A 259 0.07 2.96 -43.31
C THR A 259 -0.78 3.19 -44.56
#